data_39527fa61739b402f8cff9d91383011c
#
_entry.id   39527fa61739b402f8cff9d91383011c
#
_cell.length_a   1.000
_cell.length_b   1.000
_cell.length_c   1.000
_cell.angle_alpha   90.00
_cell.angle_beta   90.00
_cell.angle_gamma   90.00
#
_symmetry.space_group_name_H-M   'P 1'
#
loop_
_entity.id
_entity.type
_entity.pdbx_description
1 polymer ?
#
loop_
_entity_poly.entity_id
_entity_poly.type
_entity_poly.pdbx_seq_one_letter_code
_entity_poly.pdbx_strand_id
1 'polypeptide(L)'
;MGMTREFFNSGISVPVTVVKVEKGRIIDVYTKEKNGYSAIKLGFIKKKNSKLTNQMKGFFAKKNTEPKKIIKEYRVEKTDEYKTGSEIGLEILKDVKFIDVRSQTIGKGFAGVMKKYNFGGLRASHGVSVSHRSHGSTGQNQDPGKVFKGKKMAGHMGSKFRTILNLEIIKSDVENGLIYIKGSIPGSKNTTVFLRKSKKTFNRKTSLEKFAQDTQVAKPAAKKETKKEDAPKKSDNQTKKAEPKKK
;
A
#
# COMPACT_ATOMS: atom_id res chain seq x y z
N MET A 1 5.87 8.49 -8.69
CA MET A 1 7.23 8.36 -9.25
C MET A 1 7.45 6.97 -9.87
N GLY A 2 7.91 5.95 -9.21
CA GLY A 2 8.19 4.63 -9.78
C GLY A 2 8.45 3.58 -8.70
N MET A 3 8.81 2.37 -9.13
CA MET A 3 9.22 1.29 -8.23
C MET A 3 10.75 1.17 -8.22
N THR A 4 11.28 0.88 -7.05
CA THR A 4 12.70 0.57 -6.80
C THR A 4 12.82 -0.54 -5.76
N ARG A 5 14.04 -0.84 -5.35
CA ARG A 5 14.34 -1.79 -4.28
C ARG A 5 15.07 -1.06 -3.16
N GLU A 6 14.75 -1.41 -1.95
CA GLU A 6 15.46 -0.97 -0.74
C GLU A 6 16.16 -2.19 -0.14
N PHE A 7 17.44 -2.02 0.21
CA PHE A 7 18.25 -3.08 0.80
C PHE A 7 18.45 -2.79 2.28
N PHE A 8 18.17 -3.77 3.10
CA PHE A 8 18.42 -3.69 4.53
C PHE A 8 19.81 -4.21 4.88
N ASN A 9 20.31 -3.84 6.06
CA ASN A 9 21.61 -4.30 6.56
C ASN A 9 21.74 -5.83 6.66
N SER A 10 20.61 -6.54 6.72
CA SER A 10 20.53 -8.01 6.67
C SER A 10 20.71 -8.59 5.26
N GLY A 11 20.98 -7.78 4.23
CA GLY A 11 21.09 -8.22 2.82
C GLY A 11 19.74 -8.46 2.13
N ILE A 12 18.61 -8.32 2.82
CA ILE A 12 17.28 -8.57 2.25
C ILE A 12 16.86 -7.38 1.38
N SER A 13 16.43 -7.70 0.14
CA SER A 13 15.89 -6.73 -0.82
C SER A 13 14.37 -6.66 -0.69
N VAL A 14 13.83 -5.45 -0.52
CA VAL A 14 12.39 -5.20 -0.45
C VAL A 14 11.94 -4.32 -1.61
N PRO A 15 10.96 -4.73 -2.43
CA PRO A 15 10.43 -3.90 -3.48
C PRO A 15 9.61 -2.76 -2.87
N VAL A 16 9.88 -1.54 -3.31
CA VAL A 16 9.19 -0.34 -2.83
C VAL A 16 8.69 0.52 -3.99
N THR A 17 7.55 1.16 -3.78
CA THR A 17 7.05 2.21 -4.66
C THR A 17 7.30 3.57 -4.02
N VAL A 18 7.97 4.45 -4.74
CA VAL A 18 8.25 5.82 -4.30
C VAL A 18 7.12 6.74 -4.74
N VAL A 19 6.49 7.39 -3.78
CA VAL A 19 5.40 8.35 -4.00
C VAL A 19 5.84 9.71 -3.49
N LYS A 20 5.71 10.74 -4.34
CA LYS A 20 5.90 12.13 -3.94
C LYS A 20 4.57 12.65 -3.39
N VAL A 21 4.60 13.11 -2.15
CA VAL A 21 3.46 13.72 -1.49
C VAL A 21 3.61 15.23 -1.57
N GLU A 22 2.68 15.87 -2.26
CA GLU A 22 2.61 17.33 -2.31
C GLU A 22 1.80 17.87 -1.15
N LYS A 23 2.20 19.04 -0.62
CA LYS A 23 1.43 19.73 0.42
C LYS A 23 0.04 20.09 -0.12
N GLY A 24 -0.99 19.63 0.58
CA GLY A 24 -2.38 19.97 0.32
C GLY A 24 -2.77 21.27 1.02
N ARG A 25 -3.33 22.23 0.29
CA ARG A 25 -3.87 23.45 0.90
C ARG A 25 -5.33 23.29 1.24
N ILE A 26 -5.73 23.65 2.45
CA ILE A 26 -7.12 23.64 2.88
C ILE A 26 -7.85 24.79 2.18
N ILE A 27 -8.80 24.43 1.31
CA ILE A 27 -9.62 25.38 0.58
C ILE A 27 -10.85 25.75 1.40
N ASP A 28 -11.45 24.77 2.09
CA ASP A 28 -12.67 24.93 2.84
C ASP A 28 -12.78 23.91 3.97
N VAL A 29 -13.52 24.26 5.02
CA VAL A 29 -13.82 23.40 6.15
C VAL A 29 -15.35 23.30 6.28
N TYR A 30 -15.87 22.08 6.26
CA TYR A 30 -17.28 21.76 6.39
C TYR A 30 -17.60 21.32 7.80
N THR A 31 -18.58 21.95 8.41
CA THR A 31 -19.09 21.62 9.75
C THR A 31 -20.45 20.95 9.65
N LYS A 32 -20.80 20.16 10.66
CA LYS A 32 -22.11 19.48 10.73
C LYS A 32 -23.28 20.45 10.68
N GLU A 33 -23.16 21.62 11.32
CA GLU A 33 -24.21 22.62 11.40
C GLU A 33 -24.60 23.20 10.04
N LYS A 34 -23.59 23.52 9.20
CA LYS A 34 -23.82 24.16 7.91
C LYS A 34 -24.08 23.18 6.77
N ASN A 35 -23.40 22.02 6.78
CA ASN A 35 -23.35 21.12 5.63
C ASN A 35 -23.88 19.71 5.94
N GLY A 36 -24.29 19.44 7.19
CA GLY A 36 -24.77 18.12 7.60
C GLY A 36 -23.69 17.08 7.85
N TYR A 37 -22.43 17.40 7.56
CA TYR A 37 -21.29 16.52 7.81
C TYR A 37 -19.99 17.30 8.02
N SER A 38 -19.01 16.67 8.69
CA SER A 38 -17.70 17.26 8.95
C SER A 38 -16.68 16.76 7.92
N ALA A 39 -16.04 17.69 7.22
CA ALA A 39 -15.01 17.38 6.22
C ALA A 39 -14.09 18.57 5.97
N ILE A 40 -12.90 18.29 5.48
CA ILE A 40 -11.96 19.29 4.94
C ILE A 40 -11.84 19.13 3.43
N LYS A 41 -11.86 20.24 2.72
CA LYS A 41 -11.64 20.28 1.27
C LYS A 41 -10.19 20.67 0.99
N LEU A 42 -9.39 19.74 0.48
CA LEU A 42 -7.98 19.92 0.16
C LEU A 42 -7.77 20.11 -1.33
N GLY A 43 -6.91 21.04 -1.68
CA GLY A 43 -6.45 21.27 -3.04
C GLY A 43 -4.98 20.91 -3.21
N PHE A 44 -4.68 20.14 -4.25
CA PHE A 44 -3.33 19.67 -4.58
C PHE A 44 -2.94 20.13 -5.98
N ILE A 45 -1.66 20.26 -6.23
CA ILE A 45 -1.05 20.62 -7.51
C ILE A 45 -1.52 21.99 -8.01
N LYS A 46 -0.62 22.93 -8.12
CA LYS A 46 -0.92 24.27 -8.68
C LYS A 46 -1.36 24.18 -10.14
N LYS A 47 -2.38 24.93 -10.52
CA LYS A 47 -2.88 25.00 -11.90
C LYS A 47 -2.75 26.43 -12.43
N LYS A 48 -2.33 26.59 -13.69
CA LYS A 48 -2.24 27.90 -14.33
C LYS A 48 -3.63 28.53 -14.51
N ASN A 49 -3.77 29.81 -14.24
CA ASN A 49 -5.05 30.57 -14.36
C ASN A 49 -5.63 30.53 -15.79
N SER A 50 -4.78 30.51 -16.82
CA SER A 50 -5.22 30.41 -18.20
C SER A 50 -5.96 29.11 -18.55
N LYS A 51 -5.72 28.03 -17.77
CA LYS A 51 -6.36 26.72 -17.96
C LYS A 51 -7.60 26.51 -17.09
N LEU A 52 -8.10 27.55 -16.41
CA LEU A 52 -9.27 27.51 -15.57
C LEU A 52 -10.50 28.06 -16.28
N THR A 53 -11.65 27.45 -16.04
CA THR A 53 -12.96 28.01 -16.40
C THR A 53 -13.29 29.21 -15.51
N ASN A 54 -14.13 30.12 -15.98
CA ASN A 54 -14.50 31.33 -15.22
C ASN A 54 -15.17 30.97 -13.88
N GLN A 55 -15.99 29.90 -13.85
CA GLN A 55 -16.61 29.40 -12.61
C GLN A 55 -15.56 29.00 -11.57
N MET A 56 -14.51 28.29 -11.98
CA MET A 56 -13.44 27.89 -11.08
C MET A 56 -12.57 29.07 -10.64
N LYS A 57 -12.37 30.07 -11.49
CA LYS A 57 -11.70 31.34 -11.10
C LYS A 57 -12.47 32.02 -9.98
N GLY A 58 -13.80 32.18 -10.14
CA GLY A 58 -14.67 32.74 -9.12
C GLY A 58 -14.68 31.96 -7.82
N PHE A 59 -14.69 30.61 -7.91
CA PHE A 59 -14.63 29.75 -6.72
C PHE A 59 -13.34 29.96 -5.91
N PHE A 60 -12.17 29.97 -6.55
CA PHE A 60 -10.89 30.19 -5.86
C PHE A 60 -10.74 31.62 -5.36
N ALA A 61 -11.25 32.63 -6.09
CA ALA A 61 -11.27 34.02 -5.66
C ALA A 61 -12.09 34.22 -4.38
N LYS A 62 -13.30 33.63 -4.31
CA LYS A 62 -14.16 33.68 -3.12
C LYS A 62 -13.50 33.06 -1.88
N LYS A 63 -12.61 32.09 -2.07
CA LYS A 63 -11.91 31.39 -0.99
C LYS A 63 -10.49 31.94 -0.72
N ASN A 64 -10.09 33.00 -1.42
CA ASN A 64 -8.74 33.59 -1.32
C ASN A 64 -7.62 32.56 -1.43
N THR A 65 -7.77 31.57 -2.33
CA THR A 65 -6.83 30.47 -2.50
C THR A 65 -6.29 30.38 -3.91
N GLU A 66 -5.05 29.91 -4.02
CA GLU A 66 -4.46 29.65 -5.34
C GLU A 66 -5.20 28.54 -6.09
N PRO A 67 -5.28 28.61 -7.42
CA PRO A 67 -5.87 27.57 -8.24
C PRO A 67 -5.17 26.22 -8.08
N LYS A 68 -5.93 25.20 -7.77
CA LYS A 68 -5.44 23.81 -7.61
C LYS A 68 -6.03 22.93 -8.71
N LYS A 69 -5.24 21.93 -9.14
CA LYS A 69 -5.63 20.99 -10.20
C LYS A 69 -6.59 19.93 -9.69
N ILE A 70 -6.33 19.43 -8.50
CA ILE A 70 -7.08 18.35 -7.87
C ILE A 70 -7.68 18.89 -6.59
N ILE A 71 -8.99 18.72 -6.45
CA ILE A 71 -9.73 19.08 -5.25
C ILE A 71 -10.36 17.82 -4.72
N LYS A 72 -10.17 17.53 -3.44
CA LYS A 72 -10.73 16.34 -2.80
C LYS A 72 -11.20 16.67 -1.39
N GLU A 73 -12.33 16.08 -1.00
CA GLU A 73 -12.86 16.15 0.35
C GLU A 73 -12.45 14.93 1.16
N TYR A 74 -12.06 15.19 2.40
CA TYR A 74 -11.74 14.16 3.38
C TYR A 74 -12.60 14.36 4.61
N ARG A 75 -13.35 13.34 4.98
CA ARG A 75 -14.13 13.37 6.21
C ARG A 75 -13.20 13.29 7.41
N VAL A 76 -13.43 14.17 8.38
CA VAL A 76 -12.68 14.25 9.63
C VAL A 76 -13.66 14.30 10.80
N GLU A 77 -13.25 13.80 11.94
CA GLU A 77 -14.10 13.79 13.14
C GLU A 77 -14.13 15.17 13.81
N LYS A 78 -12.96 15.82 13.90
CA LYS A 78 -12.79 17.17 14.46
C LYS A 78 -12.40 18.15 13.36
N THR A 79 -13.12 19.25 13.26
CA THR A 79 -12.88 20.31 12.26
C THR A 79 -12.12 21.49 12.82
N ASP A 80 -12.10 21.66 14.15
CA ASP A 80 -11.63 22.87 14.84
C ASP A 80 -10.10 23.06 14.72
N GLU A 81 -9.39 21.98 14.49
CA GLU A 81 -7.93 21.98 14.28
C GLU A 81 -7.52 22.53 12.91
N TYR A 82 -8.45 22.62 11.96
CA TYR A 82 -8.16 22.94 10.57
C TYR A 82 -8.64 24.34 10.20
N LYS A 83 -7.69 25.20 9.79
CA LYS A 83 -8.00 26.56 9.30
C LYS A 83 -7.92 26.61 7.77
N THR A 84 -8.84 27.34 7.14
CA THR A 84 -8.78 27.62 5.70
C THR A 84 -7.46 28.33 5.36
N GLY A 85 -6.82 27.90 4.27
CA GLY A 85 -5.54 28.45 3.84
C GLY A 85 -4.30 27.76 4.41
N SER A 86 -4.42 26.96 5.48
CA SER A 86 -3.28 26.17 6.01
C SER A 86 -2.89 25.03 5.07
N GLU A 87 -1.66 24.58 5.19
CA GLU A 87 -1.13 23.49 4.38
C GLU A 87 -0.93 22.22 5.23
N ILE A 88 -1.27 21.10 4.62
CA ILE A 88 -1.15 19.76 5.20
C ILE A 88 -0.16 18.97 4.34
N GLY A 89 0.93 18.50 4.94
CA GLY A 89 1.99 17.75 4.27
C GLY A 89 2.08 16.29 4.71
N LEU A 90 3.25 15.71 4.44
CA LEU A 90 3.60 14.34 4.80
C LEU A 90 3.64 14.12 6.32
N GLU A 91 3.70 15.18 7.11
CA GLU A 91 3.80 15.16 8.58
C GLU A 91 2.70 14.31 9.25
N ILE A 92 1.48 14.33 8.70
CA ILE A 92 0.36 13.52 9.21
C ILE A 92 0.62 12.01 9.12
N LEU A 93 1.48 11.59 8.21
CA LEU A 93 1.80 10.17 7.98
C LEU A 93 3.12 9.74 8.63
N LYS A 94 3.81 10.63 9.37
CA LYS A 94 5.14 10.35 9.94
C LYS A 94 5.13 9.14 10.88
N ASP A 95 4.10 9.02 11.74
CA ASP A 95 3.99 7.96 12.75
C ASP A 95 3.13 6.77 12.31
N VAL A 96 2.71 6.79 11.05
CA VAL A 96 1.81 5.77 10.51
C VAL A 96 2.60 4.62 9.91
N LYS A 97 2.42 3.40 10.45
CA LYS A 97 3.09 2.18 9.95
C LYS A 97 2.41 1.60 8.70
N PHE A 98 1.08 1.70 8.60
CA PHE A 98 0.29 1.11 7.52
C PHE A 98 -0.67 2.12 6.91
N ILE A 99 -0.74 2.13 5.58
CA ILE A 99 -1.61 3.01 4.81
C ILE A 99 -2.47 2.25 3.82
N ASP A 100 -3.62 2.84 3.51
CA ASP A 100 -4.47 2.41 2.40
C ASP A 100 -4.21 3.33 1.21
N VAL A 101 -4.01 2.73 0.06
CA VAL A 101 -3.67 3.44 -1.17
C VAL A 101 -4.78 3.24 -2.20
N ARG A 102 -5.37 4.33 -2.68
CA ARG A 102 -6.41 4.32 -3.70
C ARG A 102 -5.94 5.06 -4.95
N SER A 103 -6.03 4.40 -6.09
CA SER A 103 -5.71 5.01 -7.38
C SER A 103 -6.52 4.39 -8.52
N GLN A 104 -6.48 5.03 -9.68
CA GLN A 104 -7.07 4.51 -10.89
C GLN A 104 -6.12 3.51 -11.54
N THR A 105 -6.60 2.31 -11.82
CA THR A 105 -5.82 1.26 -12.47
C THR A 105 -5.55 1.59 -13.93
N ILE A 106 -4.49 1.00 -14.48
CA ILE A 106 -4.19 1.10 -15.92
C ILE A 106 -5.36 0.54 -16.72
N GLY A 107 -5.84 1.29 -17.71
CA GLY A 107 -6.86 0.85 -18.65
C GLY A 107 -6.32 -0.24 -19.58
N LYS A 108 -7.12 -1.27 -19.83
CA LYS A 108 -6.81 -2.37 -20.74
C LYS A 108 -7.81 -2.47 -21.91
N GLY A 109 -8.66 -1.43 -22.07
CA GLY A 109 -9.69 -1.36 -23.10
C GLY A 109 -10.79 -2.41 -22.95
N PHE A 110 -11.46 -2.75 -24.03
CA PHE A 110 -12.43 -3.84 -24.07
C PHE A 110 -11.69 -5.18 -23.96
N ALA A 111 -12.09 -6.02 -23.04
CA ALA A 111 -11.45 -7.32 -22.80
C ALA A 111 -12.49 -8.44 -22.81
N GLY A 112 -12.15 -9.54 -23.50
CA GLY A 112 -12.93 -10.77 -23.47
C GLY A 112 -12.96 -11.41 -22.10
N VAL A 113 -13.85 -12.36 -21.92
CA VAL A 113 -14.10 -13.02 -20.61
C VAL A 113 -12.90 -13.80 -20.09
N MET A 114 -12.08 -14.36 -20.97
CA MET A 114 -10.84 -15.04 -20.57
C MET A 114 -9.87 -14.08 -19.89
N LYS A 115 -9.60 -12.91 -20.51
CA LYS A 115 -8.69 -11.90 -19.95
C LYS A 115 -9.27 -11.21 -18.72
N LYS A 116 -10.59 -10.95 -18.70
CA LYS A 116 -11.23 -10.16 -17.66
C LYS A 116 -11.57 -10.97 -16.41
N TYR A 117 -11.94 -12.23 -16.58
CA TYR A 117 -12.45 -13.09 -15.51
C TYR A 117 -11.76 -14.45 -15.41
N ASN A 118 -10.73 -14.70 -16.22
CA ASN A 118 -9.98 -15.96 -16.25
C ASN A 118 -10.84 -17.18 -16.61
N PHE A 119 -11.77 -17.03 -17.56
CA PHE A 119 -12.52 -18.17 -18.09
C PHE A 119 -11.58 -19.08 -18.88
N GLY A 120 -11.80 -20.40 -18.80
CA GLY A 120 -10.98 -21.41 -19.47
C GLY A 120 -11.07 -21.40 -21.00
N GLY A 121 -12.18 -20.90 -21.54
CA GLY A 121 -12.45 -20.99 -22.98
C GLY A 121 -12.89 -22.39 -23.41
N LEU A 122 -12.89 -22.65 -24.71
CA LEU A 122 -13.18 -23.95 -25.30
C LEU A 122 -11.86 -24.65 -25.70
N ARG A 123 -11.96 -25.93 -26.05
CA ARG A 123 -10.83 -26.77 -26.48
C ARG A 123 -10.16 -26.19 -27.72
N ALA A 124 -8.85 -26.39 -27.85
CA ALA A 124 -8.08 -25.97 -29.03
C ALA A 124 -8.32 -26.87 -30.26
N SER A 125 -8.76 -28.11 -30.03
CA SER A 125 -9.04 -29.14 -31.06
C SER A 125 -10.38 -29.81 -30.76
N HIS A 126 -10.61 -30.99 -31.29
CA HIS A 126 -11.88 -31.77 -31.15
C HIS A 126 -13.11 -31.05 -31.71
N GLY A 127 -13.01 -30.54 -32.96
CA GLY A 127 -14.14 -29.96 -33.71
C GLY A 127 -14.46 -28.51 -33.37
N VAL A 128 -13.74 -27.88 -32.44
CA VAL A 128 -13.91 -26.43 -32.17
C VAL A 128 -13.22 -25.62 -33.24
N SER A 129 -14.00 -24.82 -34.01
CA SER A 129 -13.46 -23.96 -35.06
C SER A 129 -13.10 -22.56 -34.54
N VAL A 130 -14.01 -21.60 -34.57
CA VAL A 130 -13.72 -20.17 -34.25
C VAL A 130 -14.00 -19.79 -32.80
N SER A 131 -14.64 -20.65 -32.01
CA SER A 131 -15.18 -20.28 -30.67
C SER A 131 -14.21 -20.48 -29.49
N HIS A 132 -12.92 -20.67 -29.74
CA HIS A 132 -11.91 -20.99 -28.70
C HIS A 132 -11.93 -20.04 -27.50
N ARG A 133 -12.20 -18.76 -27.71
CA ARG A 133 -12.16 -17.71 -26.68
C ARG A 133 -13.53 -17.21 -26.25
N SER A 134 -14.61 -17.92 -26.59
CA SER A 134 -15.96 -17.54 -26.19
C SER A 134 -16.19 -17.79 -24.69
N HIS A 135 -17.24 -17.20 -24.15
CA HIS A 135 -17.55 -17.32 -22.72
C HIS A 135 -18.41 -18.53 -22.35
N GLY A 136 -18.84 -19.30 -23.38
CA GLY A 136 -19.72 -20.45 -23.20
C GLY A 136 -21.19 -20.05 -22.95
N SER A 137 -21.94 -20.88 -22.27
CA SER A 137 -23.36 -20.63 -22.00
C SER A 137 -23.56 -19.36 -21.15
N THR A 138 -24.58 -18.58 -21.51
CA THR A 138 -25.01 -17.40 -20.78
C THR A 138 -26.11 -17.64 -19.76
N GLY A 139 -26.84 -18.74 -19.89
CA GLY A 139 -27.98 -19.08 -19.02
C GLY A 139 -28.55 -20.45 -19.34
N GLN A 140 -29.72 -20.72 -18.80
CA GLN A 140 -30.54 -21.89 -19.01
C GLN A 140 -31.57 -21.63 -20.15
N ASN A 141 -32.42 -22.58 -20.43
CA ASN A 141 -33.44 -22.51 -21.50
C ASN A 141 -34.60 -21.55 -21.15
N GLN A 142 -35.85 -21.94 -21.44
CA GLN A 142 -37.05 -21.15 -21.19
C GLN A 142 -37.27 -20.84 -19.69
N ASP A 143 -36.78 -21.65 -18.80
CA ASP A 143 -36.80 -21.41 -17.35
C ASP A 143 -35.36 -21.20 -16.85
N PRO A 144 -35.03 -20.01 -16.39
CA PRO A 144 -35.81 -18.80 -16.07
C PRO A 144 -36.02 -17.82 -17.24
N GLY A 145 -35.65 -18.17 -18.51
CA GLY A 145 -35.85 -17.33 -19.70
C GLY A 145 -35.10 -16.00 -19.71
N LYS A 146 -34.13 -15.82 -18.85
CA LYS A 146 -33.32 -14.58 -18.69
C LYS A 146 -31.89 -14.84 -18.32
N VAL A 147 -31.01 -13.91 -18.64
CA VAL A 147 -29.63 -13.89 -18.12
C VAL A 147 -29.63 -13.27 -16.74
N PHE A 148 -29.06 -13.96 -15.74
CA PHE A 148 -29.00 -13.46 -14.39
C PHE A 148 -28.15 -12.17 -14.27
N LYS A 149 -28.59 -11.27 -13.39
CA LYS A 149 -27.84 -10.07 -13.07
C LYS A 149 -26.44 -10.45 -12.52
N GLY A 150 -25.40 -9.71 -12.97
CA GLY A 150 -24.02 -10.00 -12.54
C GLY A 150 -23.32 -11.12 -13.31
N LYS A 151 -23.93 -11.73 -14.32
CA LYS A 151 -23.27 -12.68 -15.21
C LYS A 151 -22.01 -12.06 -15.80
N LYS A 152 -20.89 -12.75 -15.67
CA LYS A 152 -19.59 -12.28 -16.14
C LYS A 152 -19.52 -12.33 -17.66
N MET A 153 -19.43 -11.16 -18.30
CA MET A 153 -19.34 -10.99 -19.75
C MET A 153 -18.18 -10.10 -20.15
N ALA A 154 -17.79 -10.13 -21.41
CA ALA A 154 -16.81 -9.22 -21.98
C ALA A 154 -17.19 -7.76 -21.72
N GLY A 155 -16.21 -6.87 -21.67
CA GLY A 155 -16.44 -5.44 -21.45
C GLY A 155 -15.17 -4.72 -21.00
N HIS A 156 -15.31 -3.44 -20.70
CA HIS A 156 -14.20 -2.58 -20.32
C HIS A 156 -13.45 -3.13 -19.08
N MET A 157 -12.13 -3.20 -19.18
CA MET A 157 -11.22 -3.65 -18.13
C MET A 157 -10.23 -2.56 -17.76
N GLY A 158 -10.00 -2.40 -16.46
CA GLY A 158 -9.11 -1.35 -15.94
C GLY A 158 -9.77 0.03 -15.91
N SER A 159 -8.96 1.08 -15.78
CA SER A 159 -9.40 2.47 -15.65
C SER A 159 -10.44 2.71 -14.56
N LYS A 160 -10.42 1.86 -13.51
CA LYS A 160 -11.31 1.93 -12.35
C LYS A 160 -10.52 2.22 -11.10
N PHE A 161 -11.12 2.95 -10.17
CA PHE A 161 -10.53 3.13 -8.85
C PHE A 161 -10.48 1.82 -8.07
N ARG A 162 -9.28 1.50 -7.60
CA ARG A 162 -9.05 0.36 -6.70
C ARG A 162 -8.28 0.84 -5.48
N THR A 163 -8.57 0.22 -4.35
CA THR A 163 -7.87 0.49 -3.10
C THR A 163 -7.12 -0.75 -2.69
N ILE A 164 -5.82 -0.60 -2.43
CA ILE A 164 -5.02 -1.62 -1.76
C ILE A 164 -4.93 -1.22 -0.31
N LEU A 165 -5.31 -2.13 0.57
CA LEU A 165 -5.37 -1.90 2.00
C LEU A 165 -4.06 -2.34 2.66
N ASN A 166 -3.72 -1.66 3.76
CA ASN A 166 -2.69 -2.10 4.71
C ASN A 166 -1.29 -2.26 4.08
N LEU A 167 -0.89 -1.34 3.23
CA LEU A 167 0.48 -1.28 2.73
C LEU A 167 1.41 -0.71 3.80
N GLU A 168 2.57 -1.33 3.97
CA GLU A 168 3.59 -0.94 4.92
C GLU A 168 4.41 0.23 4.41
N ILE A 169 4.66 1.22 5.26
CA ILE A 169 5.61 2.31 4.99
C ILE A 169 6.99 1.84 5.46
N ILE A 170 7.96 1.85 4.55
CA ILE A 170 9.34 1.50 4.85
C ILE A 170 10.11 2.72 5.35
N LYS A 171 9.98 3.84 4.64
CA LYS A 171 10.70 5.08 4.95
C LYS A 171 9.85 6.28 4.55
N SER A 172 9.92 7.35 5.30
CA SER A 172 9.35 8.64 4.95
C SER A 172 10.44 9.71 5.01
N ASP A 173 10.57 10.46 3.94
CA ASP A 173 11.46 11.62 3.83
C ASP A 173 10.58 12.87 3.79
N VAL A 174 10.51 13.55 4.92
CA VAL A 174 9.63 14.71 5.09
C VAL A 174 10.18 15.91 4.33
N GLU A 175 11.51 16.07 4.24
CA GLU A 175 12.14 17.21 3.57
C GLU A 175 11.86 17.22 2.08
N ASN A 176 12.04 16.08 1.41
CA ASN A 176 11.77 15.93 -0.01
C ASN A 176 10.31 15.57 -0.32
N GLY A 177 9.48 15.34 0.69
CA GLY A 177 8.10 14.92 0.55
C GLY A 177 7.95 13.54 -0.10
N LEU A 178 8.86 12.61 0.17
CA LEU A 178 8.86 11.26 -0.40
C LEU A 178 8.42 10.23 0.63
N ILE A 179 7.62 9.28 0.17
CA ILE A 179 7.21 8.12 0.97
C ILE A 179 7.51 6.84 0.20
N TYR A 180 8.12 5.88 0.88
CA TYR A 180 8.52 4.58 0.35
C TYR A 180 7.54 3.53 0.87
N ILE A 181 6.70 3.02 -0.02
CA ILE A 181 5.64 2.08 0.32
C ILE A 181 6.04 0.70 -0.19
N LYS A 182 5.96 -0.31 0.67
CA LYS A 182 6.28 -1.68 0.32
C LYS A 182 5.29 -2.24 -0.70
N GLY A 183 5.81 -2.76 -1.80
CA GLY A 183 5.03 -3.43 -2.84
C GLY A 183 4.52 -2.51 -3.94
N SER A 184 3.58 -3.01 -4.72
CA SER A 184 3.01 -2.32 -5.88
C SER A 184 1.79 -1.48 -5.51
N ILE A 185 1.60 -0.40 -6.28
CA ILE A 185 0.46 0.52 -6.18
C ILE A 185 -0.31 0.48 -7.50
N PRO A 186 -1.66 0.56 -7.49
CA PRO A 186 -2.43 0.58 -8.73
C PRO A 186 -2.19 1.86 -9.53
N GLY A 187 -2.19 1.75 -10.85
CA GLY A 187 -2.05 2.86 -11.77
C GLY A 187 -0.73 2.85 -12.55
N SER A 188 -0.60 3.81 -13.46
CA SER A 188 0.62 4.03 -14.24
C SER A 188 1.61 4.91 -13.48
N LYS A 189 2.84 5.01 -13.99
CA LYS A 189 3.82 6.00 -13.48
C LYS A 189 3.23 7.41 -13.57
N ASN A 190 3.56 8.25 -12.60
CA ASN A 190 3.10 9.64 -12.50
C ASN A 190 1.56 9.83 -12.39
N THR A 191 0.82 8.79 -12.03
CA THR A 191 -0.61 8.89 -11.73
C THR A 191 -0.82 9.42 -10.31
N THR A 192 -1.93 10.13 -10.12
CA THR A 192 -2.35 10.61 -8.80
C THR A 192 -2.83 9.47 -7.92
N VAL A 193 -2.31 9.43 -6.72
CA VAL A 193 -2.61 8.42 -5.71
C VAL A 193 -3.17 9.09 -4.47
N PHE A 194 -4.22 8.52 -3.89
CA PHE A 194 -4.80 8.99 -2.63
C PHE A 194 -4.34 8.07 -1.50
N LEU A 195 -3.67 8.67 -0.53
CA LEU A 195 -3.16 7.99 0.67
C LEU A 195 -4.08 8.31 1.85
N ARG A 196 -4.32 7.33 2.69
CA ARG A 196 -4.97 7.50 3.98
C ARG A 196 -4.40 6.54 5.00
N LYS A 197 -4.46 6.88 6.27
CA LYS A 197 -4.15 5.96 7.37
C LYS A 197 -5.02 4.71 7.24
N SER A 198 -4.45 3.54 7.48
CA SER A 198 -5.21 2.28 7.49
C SER A 198 -6.36 2.34 8.50
N LYS A 199 -7.56 1.91 8.07
CA LYS A 199 -8.72 1.80 8.98
C LYS A 199 -8.63 0.61 9.92
N LYS A 200 -7.95 -0.46 9.49
CA LYS A 200 -7.79 -1.66 10.30
C LYS A 200 -6.56 -1.50 11.18
N THR A 201 -6.75 -1.71 12.46
CA THR A 201 -5.66 -1.84 13.43
C THR A 201 -5.31 -3.33 13.57
N PHE A 202 -4.05 -3.69 13.42
CA PHE A 202 -3.57 -5.03 13.66
C PHE A 202 -2.15 -5.00 14.21
N ASN A 203 -1.87 -5.95 15.07
CA ASN A 203 -0.57 -6.09 15.75
C ASN A 203 0.43 -6.85 14.87
N ARG A 204 0.54 -6.45 13.59
CA ARG A 204 1.54 -7.02 12.68
C ARG A 204 2.84 -6.25 12.82
N LYS A 205 3.92 -6.94 13.14
CA LYS A 205 5.27 -6.35 13.09
C LYS A 205 5.60 -5.90 11.68
N THR A 206 6.17 -4.72 11.56
CA THR A 206 6.65 -4.19 10.27
C THR A 206 7.86 -4.99 9.79
N SER A 207 8.19 -4.89 8.51
CA SER A 207 9.38 -5.55 7.97
C SER A 207 10.65 -5.03 8.66
N LEU A 208 10.72 -3.73 8.95
CA LEU A 208 11.80 -3.11 9.70
C LEU A 208 11.97 -3.73 11.10
N GLU A 209 10.85 -3.88 11.84
CA GLU A 209 10.87 -4.49 13.18
C GLU A 209 11.30 -5.97 13.14
N LYS A 210 10.89 -6.71 12.12
CA LYS A 210 11.29 -8.11 11.93
C LYS A 210 12.79 -8.23 11.68
N PHE A 211 13.30 -7.46 10.73
CA PHE A 211 14.72 -7.49 10.36
C PHE A 211 15.64 -6.94 11.46
N ALA A 212 15.16 -5.98 12.27
CA ALA A 212 15.90 -5.51 13.45
C ALA A 212 16.02 -6.60 14.52
N GLN A 213 15.01 -7.46 14.67
CA GLN A 213 15.06 -8.62 15.58
C GLN A 213 16.04 -9.71 15.08
N ASP A 214 16.02 -10.01 13.78
CA ASP A 214 16.93 -11.01 13.19
C ASP A 214 18.40 -10.59 13.32
N THR A 215 18.70 -9.30 13.23
CA THR A 215 20.06 -8.74 13.45
C THR A 215 20.50 -8.80 14.92
N GLN A 216 19.58 -8.76 15.88
CA GLN A 216 19.91 -8.87 17.31
C GLN A 216 20.11 -10.33 17.74
N VAL A 217 19.40 -11.26 17.13
CA VAL A 217 19.54 -12.72 17.41
C VAL A 217 20.86 -13.27 16.82
N ALA A 218 21.38 -12.68 15.74
CA ALA A 218 22.65 -13.08 15.11
C ALA A 218 23.92 -12.59 15.86
N LYS A 219 23.80 -11.78 16.92
CA LYS A 219 24.95 -11.21 17.66
C LYS A 219 25.45 -11.96 18.89
N PRO A 220 24.86 -13.03 19.45
CA PRO A 220 25.39 -13.63 20.70
C PRO A 220 26.40 -14.77 20.53
N ALA A 221 26.87 -15.11 19.33
CA ALA A 221 27.78 -16.26 19.17
C ALA A 221 29.28 -15.95 19.10
N ALA A 222 29.71 -14.68 19.16
CA ALA A 222 31.10 -14.30 18.89
C ALA A 222 31.89 -13.73 20.09
N LYS A 223 31.53 -14.03 21.35
CA LYS A 223 32.37 -13.65 22.51
C LYS A 223 32.26 -14.67 23.64
N LYS A 224 32.76 -15.86 23.45
CA LYS A 224 33.19 -16.77 24.52
C LYS A 224 34.31 -17.69 23.98
N GLU A 225 35.44 -17.11 23.70
CA GLU A 225 36.70 -17.84 23.67
C GLU A 225 37.79 -16.96 24.29
N THR A 226 38.60 -17.64 25.07
CA THR A 226 39.86 -17.20 25.71
C THR A 226 39.74 -16.51 27.05
N LYS A 227 39.76 -17.34 28.09
CA LYS A 227 40.67 -17.22 29.22
C LYS A 227 40.93 -18.62 29.78
N LYS A 228 41.96 -19.28 29.32
CA LYS A 228 42.68 -20.31 30.07
C LYS A 228 43.85 -19.60 30.67
N GLU A 229 43.85 -19.48 31.99
CA GLU A 229 45.01 -19.17 32.79
C GLU A 229 45.64 -20.48 33.26
N ASP A 230 46.93 -20.55 33.06
CA ASP A 230 47.85 -21.56 33.56
C ASP A 230 47.85 -21.67 35.10
N ALA A 231 47.92 -22.90 35.61
CA ALA A 231 48.64 -23.19 36.87
C ALA A 231 48.76 -24.71 37.09
N PRO A 232 49.74 -25.22 37.88
CA PRO A 232 50.66 -26.23 37.44
C PRO A 232 50.42 -27.65 38.03
N LYS A 233 51.13 -28.58 37.42
CA LYS A 233 51.26 -30.00 37.81
C LYS A 233 51.70 -30.17 39.28
N LYS A 234 51.04 -31.12 40.00
CA LYS A 234 51.73 -31.95 41.00
C LYS A 234 51.13 -33.36 40.97
N SER A 235 52.06 -34.27 40.99
CA SER A 235 52.11 -35.68 40.93
C SER A 235 51.45 -36.41 42.12
N ASP A 236 51.24 -37.68 41.92
CA ASP A 236 51.32 -38.87 42.77
C ASP A 236 49.99 -39.54 43.16
N ASN A 237 49.77 -40.62 42.58
CA ASN A 237 50.00 -42.02 43.01
C ASN A 237 48.84 -42.78 43.72
N GLN A 238 48.60 -43.95 43.18
CA GLN A 238 48.10 -45.18 43.80
C GLN A 238 46.67 -45.18 44.41
N THR A 239 45.85 -46.18 44.29
CA THR A 239 45.87 -47.61 44.02
C THR A 239 44.43 -48.16 44.06
N LYS A 240 44.15 -49.09 43.15
CA LYS A 240 43.39 -50.32 43.32
C LYS A 240 41.92 -50.42 43.80
N LYS A 241 41.24 -51.18 43.00
CA LYS A 241 40.28 -52.30 43.31
C LYS A 241 38.81 -51.87 43.46
N ALA A 242 38.07 -52.47 42.65
CA ALA A 242 37.31 -53.66 42.48
C ALA A 242 35.80 -53.43 42.38
N GLU A 243 35.26 -54.03 41.37
CA GLU A 243 33.84 -54.43 41.20
C GLU A 243 33.37 -55.32 42.38
N PRO A 244 32.13 -55.77 42.54
CA PRO A 244 31.08 -55.93 41.57
C PRO A 244 29.59 -55.85 42.07
N LYS A 245 28.67 -55.86 41.10
CA LYS A 245 27.39 -56.60 41.00
C LYS A 245 26.17 -56.30 41.86
N LYS A 246 25.07 -56.22 41.09
CA LYS A 246 23.68 -56.71 41.30
C LYS A 246 22.84 -55.99 42.38
N LYS A 247 21.71 -55.51 41.98
CA LYS A 247 20.47 -56.12 41.47
C LYS A 247 19.68 -55.09 40.65
#